data_63c6fe5d25b4f476e295fff5c75fc7f3
#
_entry.id   63c6fe5d25b4f476e295fff5c75fc7f3
#
_cell.length_a   1.000
_cell.length_b   1.000
_cell.length_c   1.000
_cell.angle_alpha   90.00
_cell.angle_beta   90.00
_cell.angle_gamma   90.00
#
_symmetry.space_group_name_H-M   'P 1'
#
loop_
_entity.id
_entity.type
_entity.pdbx_description
1 polymer ?
#
loop_
_entity_poly.entity_id
_entity_poly.type
_entity_poly.pdbx_seq_one_letter_code
_entity_poly.pdbx_strand_id
1 'polypeptide(L)'
;MVLLPDGAEARPIARVRVQLPPAGAVVPPGDTGSTSATDASVGFTDHYWNGSAEDFFSALAGLWNRWRHFFEDKMQVEIPDPWLLDAARGGIALARTSYRGLEPTYQIGEGAYTKMPERSHALFPVAHYEFVWAHQLWNLSEEAEPYFEHYLEHYILPDGNFTYNTQDQVEAPLNAGVFLENSARAYDYTGDLAALGRRLPVLRRMIAFVIGRYRYSQATFPPGDPRHGLIWGSPEADNGDPNDDFPDSHPYYYQNAAWTWRGLTEHARCLARAAQDHQDPGLRAEADEVASLARAMRADIERSLARTMADQNDAMKQAGITPFTAFDTKRKPEDLSSYENHRYMMDWWTSDWGDAQLDLGHFKHRTRAGQQVLGMNTDGDNPRTSNFMEHGTLAGRIRQDDYRWFLVALYGNLCYAMDSGSRYAPEDALLPGSFPGEGSPYAWSAVVNSTLQPALGLRWMLCYEEHDRAVLHLQKAAPKHWFAPGEKIRVEHCPTRFGAISWTTRATRAGPAPNPHRGTGWLVEVSFTKPFEADLVIHIHPPDRQPLRSTSLGELHPDHVVLSASVLGNQTRVQLEVA
;
A
#
# COMPACT_ATOMS: atom_id res chain seq x y z
N MET A 1 7.01 25.71 -14.05
CA MET A 1 7.06 26.85 -15.04
C MET A 1 8.41 26.75 -15.74
N VAL A 2 8.43 26.32 -16.98
CA VAL A 2 9.67 26.24 -17.78
C VAL A 2 9.83 27.62 -18.42
N LEU A 3 10.86 28.35 -17.98
CA LEU A 3 11.27 29.59 -18.66
C LEU A 3 12.04 29.18 -19.92
N LEU A 4 11.50 29.51 -21.07
CA LEU A 4 12.22 29.37 -22.34
C LEU A 4 13.27 30.49 -22.44
N PRO A 5 14.47 30.22 -23.00
CA PRO A 5 15.47 31.24 -23.25
C PRO A 5 14.92 32.31 -24.19
N ASP A 6 15.31 33.56 -23.97
CA ASP A 6 14.94 34.69 -24.84
C ASP A 6 15.32 34.40 -26.29
N GLY A 7 14.33 34.49 -27.19
CA GLY A 7 14.51 34.30 -28.65
C GLY A 7 14.07 32.96 -29.21
N ALA A 8 13.53 32.04 -28.42
CA ALA A 8 12.94 30.82 -28.97
C ALA A 8 11.49 31.07 -29.43
N GLU A 9 11.22 30.90 -30.74
CA GLU A 9 9.85 30.82 -31.22
C GLU A 9 9.12 29.66 -30.53
N ALA A 10 8.06 29.97 -29.81
CA ALA A 10 7.22 28.99 -29.12
C ALA A 10 6.49 28.16 -30.18
N ARG A 11 7.02 26.99 -30.50
CA ARG A 11 6.23 25.96 -31.16
C ARG A 11 5.34 25.30 -30.11
N PRO A 12 4.04 25.12 -30.37
CA PRO A 12 3.17 24.38 -29.44
C PRO A 12 3.67 22.94 -29.34
N ILE A 13 4.31 22.61 -28.20
CA ILE A 13 4.94 21.30 -27.96
C ILE A 13 3.91 20.27 -27.51
N ALA A 14 2.75 20.66 -27.04
CA ALA A 14 1.69 19.74 -26.66
C ALA A 14 0.30 20.35 -26.90
N ARG A 15 -0.61 19.54 -27.41
CA ARG A 15 -2.05 19.79 -27.35
C ARG A 15 -2.54 19.13 -26.04
N VAL A 16 -2.84 19.93 -25.04
CA VAL A 16 -3.48 19.45 -23.82
C VAL A 16 -4.99 19.44 -24.06
N ARG A 17 -5.60 18.26 -23.99
CA ARG A 17 -7.04 18.11 -24.02
C ARG A 17 -7.56 18.20 -22.59
N VAL A 18 -8.23 19.28 -22.25
CA VAL A 18 -8.88 19.43 -20.94
C VAL A 18 -10.38 19.40 -21.17
N GLN A 19 -11.06 18.37 -20.68
CA GLN A 19 -12.51 18.31 -20.68
C GLN A 19 -13.01 18.97 -19.40
N LEU A 20 -13.48 20.18 -19.49
CA LEU A 20 -14.14 20.88 -18.39
C LEU A 20 -15.65 20.72 -18.52
N PRO A 21 -16.37 20.49 -17.40
CA PRO A 21 -17.82 20.60 -17.42
C PRO A 21 -18.22 22.02 -17.85
N PRO A 22 -19.35 22.21 -18.57
CA PRO A 22 -19.80 23.53 -19.00
C PRO A 22 -19.87 24.49 -17.82
N ALA A 23 -19.48 25.74 -18.04
CA ALA A 23 -19.51 26.77 -17.02
C ALA A 23 -20.92 26.90 -16.42
N GLY A 24 -21.05 26.69 -15.14
CA GLY A 24 -22.34 26.70 -14.43
C GLY A 24 -22.94 25.33 -14.13
N ALA A 25 -22.35 24.23 -14.59
CA ALA A 25 -22.79 22.90 -14.17
C ALA A 25 -22.33 22.64 -12.72
N VAL A 26 -23.19 22.93 -11.79
CA VAL A 26 -23.11 22.36 -10.44
C VAL A 26 -23.49 20.90 -10.60
N VAL A 27 -22.55 19.98 -10.52
CA VAL A 27 -22.86 18.56 -10.38
C VAL A 27 -23.35 18.38 -8.95
N PRO A 28 -24.66 18.12 -8.73
CA PRO A 28 -25.14 17.87 -7.39
C PRO A 28 -24.49 16.58 -6.88
N PRO A 29 -24.10 16.50 -5.62
CA PRO A 29 -23.74 15.25 -5.03
C PRO A 29 -25.00 14.37 -4.99
N GLY A 30 -25.02 13.31 -5.77
CA GLY A 30 -26.08 12.30 -5.66
C GLY A 30 -26.89 11.96 -6.91
N ASP A 31 -26.58 12.50 -8.09
CA ASP A 31 -27.29 12.04 -9.29
C ASP A 31 -26.51 10.88 -9.96
N THR A 32 -26.68 9.70 -9.38
CA THR A 32 -26.34 8.42 -10.01
C THR A 32 -27.47 8.01 -10.94
N GLY A 33 -27.82 8.87 -11.87
CA GLY A 33 -28.74 8.52 -12.95
C GLY A 33 -28.13 7.37 -13.74
N SER A 34 -28.74 6.20 -13.60
CA SER A 34 -28.53 5.01 -14.42
C SER A 34 -28.73 5.39 -15.89
N THR A 35 -27.68 5.85 -16.54
CA THR A 35 -27.63 5.87 -17.99
C THR A 35 -27.29 4.45 -18.43
N SER A 36 -28.27 3.83 -19.10
CA SER A 36 -28.10 2.53 -19.75
C SER A 36 -26.84 2.55 -20.60
N ALA A 37 -26.08 1.46 -20.53
CA ALA A 37 -24.80 1.27 -21.22
C ALA A 37 -24.83 1.39 -22.77
N THR A 38 -25.95 1.78 -23.35
CA THR A 38 -26.16 1.90 -24.79
C THR A 38 -25.91 3.30 -25.35
N ASP A 39 -25.70 4.32 -24.51
CA ASP A 39 -25.49 5.70 -24.96
C ASP A 39 -24.07 6.25 -24.66
N ALA A 40 -23.15 5.42 -24.29
CA ALA A 40 -21.77 5.82 -24.03
C ALA A 40 -20.88 5.83 -25.27
N SER A 41 -21.43 6.03 -26.47
CA SER A 41 -20.66 6.65 -27.54
C SER A 41 -20.59 8.16 -27.27
N VAL A 42 -20.01 8.55 -26.17
CA VAL A 42 -19.47 9.90 -26.06
C VAL A 42 -18.36 9.96 -27.08
N GLY A 43 -18.72 10.30 -28.29
CA GLY A 43 -17.76 10.64 -29.31
C GLY A 43 -16.82 11.67 -28.68
N PHE A 44 -15.53 11.34 -28.62
CA PHE A 44 -14.51 12.32 -28.35
C PHE A 44 -14.61 13.34 -29.50
N THR A 45 -15.54 14.29 -29.38
CA THR A 45 -15.55 15.45 -30.21
C THR A 45 -14.28 16.19 -29.89
N ASP A 46 -13.45 16.42 -30.89
CA ASP A 46 -12.24 17.24 -30.76
C ASP A 46 -12.67 18.67 -30.39
N HIS A 47 -12.96 18.88 -29.12
CA HIS A 47 -13.13 20.20 -28.58
C HIS A 47 -11.75 20.80 -28.38
N TYR A 48 -11.29 21.50 -29.41
CA TYR A 48 -10.13 22.37 -29.27
C TYR A 48 -10.46 23.44 -28.23
N TRP A 49 -9.49 23.76 -27.39
CA TRP A 49 -9.60 24.90 -26.51
C TRP A 49 -9.77 26.17 -27.36
N ASN A 50 -10.95 26.72 -27.36
CA ASN A 50 -11.28 27.97 -28.07
C ASN A 50 -11.27 29.18 -27.12
N GLY A 51 -10.90 28.97 -25.84
CA GLY A 51 -10.81 30.03 -24.85
C GLY A 51 -9.56 30.90 -25.01
N SER A 52 -9.60 32.07 -24.41
CA SER A 52 -8.44 32.95 -24.31
C SER A 52 -7.36 32.36 -23.39
N ALA A 53 -6.17 32.94 -23.41
CA ALA A 53 -5.13 32.61 -22.44
C ALA A 53 -5.60 32.86 -21.00
N GLU A 54 -6.42 33.88 -20.77
CA GLU A 54 -7.01 34.19 -19.48
C GLU A 54 -7.95 33.07 -19.00
N ASP A 55 -8.77 32.51 -19.90
CA ASP A 55 -9.64 31.36 -19.59
C ASP A 55 -8.80 30.12 -19.22
N PHE A 56 -7.68 29.88 -19.93
CA PHE A 56 -6.77 28.78 -19.62
C PHE A 56 -6.16 28.94 -18.23
N PHE A 57 -5.64 30.10 -17.90
CA PHE A 57 -5.05 30.34 -16.58
C PHE A 57 -6.10 30.30 -15.47
N SER A 58 -7.32 30.76 -15.72
CA SER A 58 -8.43 30.67 -14.78
C SER A 58 -8.82 29.20 -14.53
N ALA A 59 -8.87 28.38 -15.56
CA ALA A 59 -9.12 26.95 -15.44
C ALA A 59 -7.99 26.23 -14.68
N LEU A 60 -6.73 26.57 -14.97
CA LEU A 60 -5.57 26.03 -14.27
C LEU A 60 -5.57 26.43 -12.80
N ALA A 61 -5.88 27.68 -12.48
CA ALA A 61 -6.02 28.14 -11.09
C ALA A 61 -7.18 27.43 -10.37
N GLY A 62 -8.29 27.20 -11.07
CA GLY A 62 -9.42 26.44 -10.55
C GLY A 62 -9.04 24.99 -10.25
N LEU A 63 -8.29 24.34 -11.13
CA LEU A 63 -7.79 22.98 -10.93
C LEU A 63 -6.81 22.92 -9.73
N TRP A 64 -5.87 23.85 -9.67
CA TRP A 64 -4.94 23.98 -8.55
C TRP A 64 -5.67 24.16 -7.21
N ASN A 65 -6.63 25.07 -7.15
CA ASN A 65 -7.43 25.30 -5.95
C ASN A 65 -8.21 24.05 -5.55
N ARG A 66 -8.80 23.33 -6.50
CA ARG A 66 -9.51 22.07 -6.25
C ARG A 66 -8.61 21.04 -5.56
N TRP A 67 -7.40 20.79 -6.09
CA TRP A 67 -6.47 19.84 -5.50
C TRP A 67 -5.92 20.33 -4.16
N ARG A 68 -5.72 21.63 -3.98
CA ARG A 68 -5.33 22.18 -2.69
C ARG A 68 -6.41 21.95 -1.63
N HIS A 69 -7.68 22.26 -1.96
CA HIS A 69 -8.79 22.04 -1.04
C HIS A 69 -9.03 20.54 -0.77
N PHE A 70 -8.77 19.68 -1.77
CA PHE A 70 -8.91 18.23 -1.60
C PHE A 70 -8.05 17.68 -0.44
N PHE A 71 -6.89 18.27 -0.21
CA PHE A 71 -6.01 17.85 0.89
C PHE A 71 -6.12 18.74 2.16
N GLU A 72 -6.93 19.79 2.15
CA GLU A 72 -6.87 20.86 3.17
C GLU A 72 -7.18 20.36 4.59
N ASP A 73 -8.21 19.55 4.77
CA ASP A 73 -8.63 18.99 6.05
C ASP A 73 -8.19 17.53 6.26
N LYS A 74 -7.28 17.07 5.43
CA LYS A 74 -6.79 15.70 5.43
C LYS A 74 -5.46 15.58 6.19
N MET A 75 -4.77 14.49 6.05
CA MET A 75 -3.44 14.34 6.65
C MET A 75 -2.50 15.41 6.08
N GLN A 76 -2.09 16.36 6.95
CA GLN A 76 -1.12 17.39 6.60
C GLN A 76 0.28 16.91 6.94
N VAL A 77 1.20 17.09 6.02
CA VAL A 77 2.60 16.68 6.18
C VAL A 77 3.51 17.85 5.81
N GLU A 78 4.47 18.15 6.68
CA GLU A 78 5.58 19.05 6.43
C GLU A 78 6.87 18.33 6.80
N ILE A 79 7.72 18.11 5.81
CA ILE A 79 8.99 17.38 5.94
C ILE A 79 10.09 18.11 5.16
N PRO A 80 11.36 17.91 5.51
CA PRO A 80 12.49 18.48 4.78
C PRO A 80 12.75 17.88 3.38
N ASP A 81 11.76 17.21 2.81
CA ASP A 81 11.82 16.61 1.48
C ASP A 81 10.53 16.91 0.71
N PRO A 82 10.43 18.10 0.10
CA PRO A 82 9.25 18.47 -0.67
C PRO A 82 9.03 17.61 -1.90
N TRP A 83 10.09 17.01 -2.48
CA TRP A 83 9.97 16.17 -3.65
C TRP A 83 9.26 14.84 -3.36
N LEU A 84 9.62 14.19 -2.25
CA LEU A 84 8.93 12.99 -1.79
C LEU A 84 7.46 13.28 -1.45
N LEU A 85 7.20 14.43 -0.78
CA LEU A 85 5.83 14.83 -0.45
C LEU A 85 4.99 15.12 -1.70
N ASP A 86 5.57 15.81 -2.69
CA ASP A 86 4.91 16.09 -3.96
C ASP A 86 4.60 14.79 -4.72
N ALA A 87 5.53 13.83 -4.73
CA ALA A 87 5.31 12.54 -5.35
C ALA A 87 4.18 11.75 -4.66
N ALA A 88 4.13 11.77 -3.33
CA ALA A 88 3.09 11.09 -2.57
C ALA A 88 1.70 11.69 -2.83
N ARG A 89 1.55 13.01 -2.75
CA ARG A 89 0.29 13.72 -3.02
C ARG A 89 -0.10 13.63 -4.50
N GLY A 90 0.89 13.80 -5.38
CA GLY A 90 0.70 13.67 -6.82
C GLY A 90 0.24 12.27 -7.19
N GLY A 91 0.82 11.24 -6.59
CA GLY A 91 0.42 9.85 -6.79
C GLY A 91 -1.05 9.59 -6.44
N ILE A 92 -1.53 10.09 -5.29
CA ILE A 92 -2.95 10.00 -4.90
C ILE A 92 -3.85 10.73 -5.91
N ALA A 93 -3.47 11.96 -6.29
CA ALA A 93 -4.24 12.75 -7.25
C ALA A 93 -4.33 12.05 -8.62
N LEU A 94 -3.21 11.50 -9.10
CA LEU A 94 -3.12 10.80 -10.38
C LEU A 94 -3.90 9.48 -10.35
N ALA A 95 -3.81 8.71 -9.28
CA ALA A 95 -4.57 7.47 -9.12
C ALA A 95 -6.09 7.72 -9.22
N ARG A 96 -6.58 8.86 -8.75
CA ARG A 96 -8.00 9.24 -8.93
C ARG A 96 -8.38 9.49 -10.39
N THR A 97 -7.43 9.90 -11.22
CA THR A 97 -7.70 10.11 -12.65
C THR A 97 -7.79 8.81 -13.45
N SER A 98 -7.44 7.67 -12.85
CA SER A 98 -7.62 6.36 -13.45
C SER A 98 -9.08 5.88 -13.41
N TYR A 99 -9.95 6.54 -12.64
CA TYR A 99 -11.35 6.17 -12.55
C TYR A 99 -12.19 6.92 -13.58
N ARG A 100 -13.13 6.22 -14.20
CA ARG A 100 -14.19 6.79 -15.05
C ARG A 100 -15.51 6.79 -14.26
N GLY A 101 -15.84 7.92 -13.66
CA GLY A 101 -16.86 7.92 -12.62
C GLY A 101 -16.40 7.09 -11.43
N LEU A 102 -17.10 5.99 -11.11
CA LEU A 102 -16.71 5.04 -10.08
C LEU A 102 -16.03 3.78 -10.63
N GLU A 103 -15.95 3.65 -11.96
CA GLU A 103 -15.33 2.51 -12.64
C GLU A 103 -13.81 2.61 -12.59
N PRO A 104 -13.13 1.68 -11.93
CA PRO A 104 -11.68 1.70 -11.83
C PRO A 104 -10.99 1.30 -13.14
N THR A 105 -9.77 1.78 -13.31
CA THR A 105 -8.87 1.32 -14.37
C THR A 105 -7.49 1.04 -13.77
N TYR A 106 -6.76 0.09 -14.35
CA TYR A 106 -5.40 -0.22 -13.92
C TYR A 106 -4.41 0.86 -14.33
N GLN A 107 -4.57 1.35 -15.56
CA GLN A 107 -3.67 2.36 -16.12
C GLN A 107 -4.20 3.78 -15.90
N ILE A 108 -3.26 4.71 -15.69
CA ILE A 108 -3.54 6.13 -15.57
C ILE A 108 -3.53 6.74 -16.96
N GLY A 109 -4.66 7.31 -17.36
CA GLY A 109 -4.86 7.86 -18.70
C GLY A 109 -5.32 6.83 -19.73
N GLU A 110 -5.19 7.16 -21.02
CA GLU A 110 -5.53 6.26 -22.12
C GLU A 110 -4.38 5.27 -22.38
N GLY A 111 -4.40 4.13 -21.74
CA GLY A 111 -3.40 3.08 -21.92
C GLY A 111 -3.78 2.02 -22.94
N ALA A 112 -2.87 1.06 -23.18
CA ALA A 112 -3.03 0.02 -24.18
C ALA A 112 -4.27 -0.87 -23.98
N TYR A 113 -4.76 -0.98 -22.76
CA TYR A 113 -5.96 -1.73 -22.42
C TYR A 113 -7.28 -1.04 -22.79
N THR A 114 -7.25 0.23 -23.23
CA THR A 114 -8.44 0.93 -23.71
C THR A 114 -8.98 0.40 -25.04
N LYS A 115 -8.27 -0.52 -25.67
CA LYS A 115 -8.68 -1.11 -26.96
C LYS A 115 -9.65 -2.26 -26.85
N MET A 116 -9.97 -2.73 -25.66
CA MET A 116 -10.94 -3.81 -25.47
C MET A 116 -12.35 -3.21 -25.29
N PRO A 117 -13.33 -3.62 -26.10
CA PRO A 117 -14.52 -2.78 -26.31
C PRO A 117 -15.55 -2.74 -25.21
N GLU A 118 -15.55 -3.62 -24.22
CA GLU A 118 -16.76 -3.77 -23.39
C GLU A 118 -16.54 -4.02 -21.89
N ARG A 119 -15.79 -3.40 -21.17
CA ARG A 119 -15.35 -3.49 -19.75
C ARG A 119 -13.84 -3.77 -19.64
N SER A 120 -13.15 -3.16 -20.44
CA SER A 120 -11.79 -3.49 -20.80
C SER A 120 -10.75 -2.77 -19.98
N HIS A 121 -11.13 -2.33 -18.83
CA HIS A 121 -10.15 -1.67 -18.00
C HIS A 121 -9.70 -2.69 -17.02
N ALA A 122 -8.84 -3.57 -17.45
CA ALA A 122 -8.30 -4.63 -16.66
C ALA A 122 -8.24 -4.19 -15.19
N LEU A 123 -9.26 -4.61 -14.50
CA LEU A 123 -9.43 -4.26 -13.14
C LEU A 123 -8.69 -5.27 -12.31
N PHE A 124 -7.40 -5.08 -12.25
CA PHE A 124 -6.63 -5.84 -11.29
C PHE A 124 -7.12 -5.44 -9.89
N PRO A 125 -7.65 -6.37 -9.08
CA PRO A 125 -8.08 -6.05 -7.73
C PRO A 125 -7.01 -5.32 -6.94
N VAL A 126 -5.74 -5.62 -7.22
CA VAL A 126 -4.58 -4.98 -6.58
C VAL A 126 -4.57 -3.46 -6.76
N ALA A 127 -4.85 -2.96 -7.96
CA ALA A 127 -4.89 -1.52 -8.20
C ALA A 127 -5.99 -0.84 -7.39
N HIS A 128 -7.13 -1.48 -7.27
CA HIS A 128 -8.25 -0.93 -6.53
C HIS A 128 -8.02 -0.96 -5.01
N TYR A 129 -7.56 -2.09 -4.46
CA TYR A 129 -7.34 -2.13 -3.01
C TYR A 129 -6.19 -1.22 -2.56
N GLU A 130 -5.14 -1.03 -3.37
CA GLU A 130 -4.08 -0.09 -3.05
C GLU A 130 -4.56 1.36 -3.15
N PHE A 131 -5.43 1.67 -4.12
CA PHE A 131 -6.08 2.96 -4.18
C PHE A 131 -6.85 3.26 -2.89
N VAL A 132 -7.71 2.34 -2.45
CA VAL A 132 -8.47 2.49 -1.19
C VAL A 132 -7.52 2.59 0.00
N TRP A 133 -6.51 1.73 0.05
CA TRP A 133 -5.53 1.71 1.12
C TRP A 133 -4.76 3.03 1.25
N ALA A 134 -4.21 3.54 0.16
CA ALA A 134 -3.49 4.81 0.16
C ALA A 134 -4.40 5.96 0.61
N HIS A 135 -5.65 6.01 0.13
CA HIS A 135 -6.60 7.04 0.56
C HIS A 135 -6.90 6.96 2.06
N GLN A 136 -7.16 5.76 2.58
CA GLN A 136 -7.39 5.57 4.01
C GLN A 136 -6.21 6.04 4.84
N LEU A 137 -4.99 5.66 4.47
CA LEU A 137 -3.77 6.04 5.17
C LEU A 137 -3.50 7.56 5.16
N TRP A 138 -4.06 8.29 4.20
CA TRP A 138 -3.92 9.74 4.07
C TRP A 138 -5.14 10.54 4.58
N ASN A 139 -5.99 9.91 5.39
CA ASN A 139 -7.23 10.51 5.92
C ASN A 139 -8.23 10.92 4.82
N LEU A 140 -8.31 10.11 3.77
CA LEU A 140 -9.19 10.29 2.62
C LEU A 140 -10.20 9.14 2.53
N SER A 141 -10.59 8.56 3.68
CA SER A 141 -11.52 7.42 3.73
C SER A 141 -12.88 7.77 3.13
N GLU A 142 -13.40 8.95 3.44
CA GLU A 142 -14.69 9.41 2.90
C GLU A 142 -14.67 9.55 1.37
N GLU A 143 -13.53 10.01 0.82
CA GLU A 143 -13.33 10.16 -0.62
C GLU A 143 -13.14 8.83 -1.34
N ALA A 144 -12.65 7.81 -0.66
CA ALA A 144 -12.49 6.46 -1.21
C ALA A 144 -13.76 5.61 -1.08
N GLU A 145 -14.62 5.93 -0.14
CA GLU A 145 -15.82 5.14 0.19
C GLU A 145 -16.71 4.83 -1.01
N PRO A 146 -17.09 5.81 -1.86
CA PRO A 146 -17.96 5.52 -3.01
C PRO A 146 -17.33 4.54 -4.00
N TYR A 147 -16.02 4.61 -4.21
CA TYR A 147 -15.28 3.69 -5.08
C TYR A 147 -15.22 2.29 -4.48
N PHE A 148 -14.99 2.21 -3.18
CA PHE A 148 -14.92 0.94 -2.46
C PHE A 148 -16.27 0.23 -2.43
N GLU A 149 -17.35 0.93 -2.12
CA GLU A 149 -18.71 0.38 -2.15
C GLU A 149 -19.11 -0.07 -3.56
N HIS A 150 -18.83 0.77 -4.58
CA HIS A 150 -19.08 0.41 -5.99
C HIS A 150 -18.37 -0.88 -6.38
N TYR A 151 -17.09 -1.04 -6.00
CA TYR A 151 -16.34 -2.25 -6.28
C TYR A 151 -16.98 -3.48 -5.62
N LEU A 152 -17.30 -3.39 -4.34
CA LEU A 152 -17.92 -4.49 -3.60
C LEU A 152 -19.29 -4.89 -4.17
N GLU A 153 -20.04 -3.94 -4.69
CA GLU A 153 -21.35 -4.17 -5.29
C GLU A 153 -21.26 -4.82 -6.68
N HIS A 154 -20.34 -4.37 -7.52
CA HIS A 154 -20.31 -4.72 -8.94
C HIS A 154 -19.28 -5.79 -9.31
N TYR A 155 -18.24 -5.97 -8.49
CA TYR A 155 -17.11 -6.86 -8.81
C TYR A 155 -16.98 -8.07 -7.88
N ILE A 156 -17.85 -8.19 -6.88
CA ILE A 156 -17.93 -9.39 -6.05
C ILE A 156 -19.14 -10.22 -6.48
N LEU A 157 -18.89 -11.44 -6.92
CA LEU A 157 -19.92 -12.38 -7.37
C LEU A 157 -20.83 -12.84 -6.23
N PRO A 158 -22.00 -13.40 -6.53
CA PRO A 158 -22.91 -13.93 -5.51
C PRO A 158 -22.30 -15.01 -4.62
N ASP A 159 -21.33 -15.78 -5.11
CA ASP A 159 -20.60 -16.80 -4.37
C ASP A 159 -19.43 -16.23 -3.54
N GLY A 160 -19.16 -14.93 -3.65
CA GLY A 160 -18.08 -14.25 -2.95
C GLY A 160 -16.74 -14.20 -3.69
N ASN A 161 -16.66 -14.79 -4.86
CA ASN A 161 -15.48 -14.68 -5.73
C ASN A 161 -15.41 -13.30 -6.42
N PHE A 162 -14.27 -12.98 -6.98
CA PHE A 162 -14.03 -11.72 -7.68
C PHE A 162 -14.27 -11.87 -9.18
N THR A 163 -14.91 -10.88 -9.80
CA THR A 163 -14.82 -10.74 -11.24
C THR A 163 -13.59 -9.92 -11.58
N TYR A 164 -12.80 -10.48 -12.46
CA TYR A 164 -11.69 -9.80 -13.06
C TYR A 164 -11.93 -9.74 -14.54
N ASN A 165 -11.97 -8.56 -15.09
CA ASN A 165 -12.19 -8.42 -16.51
C ASN A 165 -13.24 -9.42 -17.07
N THR A 166 -14.16 -9.07 -17.79
CA THR A 166 -15.36 -9.75 -18.27
C THR A 166 -15.26 -11.20 -18.76
N GLN A 167 -14.09 -11.80 -18.88
CA GLN A 167 -13.92 -13.07 -19.57
C GLN A 167 -13.60 -14.25 -18.68
N ASP A 168 -12.89 -14.07 -17.59
CA ASP A 168 -12.46 -15.20 -16.77
C ASP A 168 -12.63 -14.89 -15.28
N GLN A 169 -13.23 -15.82 -14.57
CA GLN A 169 -13.28 -15.80 -13.12
C GLN A 169 -11.86 -16.01 -12.60
N VAL A 170 -11.28 -14.97 -12.07
CA VAL A 170 -9.97 -15.08 -11.52
C VAL A 170 -10.05 -15.49 -10.08
N GLU A 171 -9.54 -16.66 -9.83
CA GLU A 171 -9.56 -17.27 -8.52
C GLU A 171 -8.31 -16.90 -7.71
N ALA A 172 -8.14 -15.62 -7.41
CA ALA A 172 -7.09 -15.11 -6.54
C ALA A 172 -7.65 -14.81 -5.14
N PRO A 173 -7.71 -15.80 -4.24
CA PRO A 173 -8.40 -15.68 -2.96
C PRO A 173 -7.73 -14.70 -1.99
N LEU A 174 -6.46 -14.33 -2.21
CA LEU A 174 -5.79 -13.30 -1.42
C LEU A 174 -6.56 -11.98 -1.41
N ASN A 175 -7.25 -11.66 -2.52
CA ASN A 175 -8.00 -10.42 -2.63
C ASN A 175 -9.10 -10.31 -1.56
N ALA A 176 -9.74 -11.41 -1.18
CA ALA A 176 -10.71 -11.42 -0.09
C ALA A 176 -10.07 -10.90 1.21
N GLY A 177 -8.87 -11.35 1.53
CA GLY A 177 -8.13 -10.91 2.71
C GLY A 177 -7.85 -9.41 2.70
N VAL A 178 -7.38 -8.89 1.58
CA VAL A 178 -7.06 -7.46 1.44
C VAL A 178 -8.31 -6.58 1.56
N PHE A 179 -9.41 -6.97 0.93
CA PHE A 179 -10.68 -6.22 1.02
C PHE A 179 -11.29 -6.26 2.42
N LEU A 180 -11.17 -7.38 3.13
CA LEU A 180 -11.54 -7.48 4.54
C LEU A 180 -10.74 -6.51 5.40
N GLU A 181 -9.44 -6.41 5.18
CA GLU A 181 -8.57 -5.45 5.87
C GLU A 181 -8.94 -4.00 5.54
N ASN A 182 -9.16 -3.66 4.27
CA ASN A 182 -9.58 -2.31 3.89
C ASN A 182 -10.91 -1.92 4.54
N SER A 183 -11.86 -2.85 4.64
CA SER A 183 -13.13 -2.60 5.34
C SER A 183 -12.93 -2.40 6.85
N ALA A 184 -12.06 -3.20 7.46
CA ALA A 184 -11.70 -3.06 8.87
C ALA A 184 -11.04 -1.71 9.15
N ARG A 185 -10.07 -1.31 8.31
CA ARG A 185 -9.38 -0.02 8.43
C ARG A 185 -10.34 1.15 8.25
N ALA A 186 -11.30 1.06 7.30
CA ALA A 186 -12.31 2.10 7.13
C ALA A 186 -13.08 2.34 8.43
N TYR A 187 -13.56 1.27 9.09
CA TYR A 187 -14.23 1.39 10.37
C TYR A 187 -13.32 1.92 11.48
N ASP A 188 -12.10 1.42 11.57
CA ASP A 188 -11.13 1.84 12.58
C ASP A 188 -10.83 3.34 12.53
N TYR A 189 -10.79 3.91 11.33
CA TYR A 189 -10.45 5.32 11.13
C TYR A 189 -11.65 6.25 11.21
N THR A 190 -12.85 5.77 10.85
CA THR A 190 -14.07 6.60 10.81
C THR A 190 -15.06 6.34 11.93
N GLY A 191 -15.12 5.11 12.44
CA GLY A 191 -16.15 4.66 13.38
C GLY A 191 -17.54 4.52 12.73
N ASP A 192 -17.65 4.55 11.40
CA ASP A 192 -18.94 4.50 10.69
C ASP A 192 -19.51 3.08 10.65
N LEU A 193 -20.37 2.79 11.65
CA LEU A 193 -21.10 1.53 11.74
C LEU A 193 -22.08 1.33 10.59
N ALA A 194 -22.68 2.40 10.07
CA ALA A 194 -23.63 2.30 8.98
C ALA A 194 -22.96 1.84 7.68
N ALA A 195 -21.79 2.39 7.37
CA ALA A 195 -20.96 1.94 6.25
C ALA A 195 -20.48 0.49 6.44
N LEU A 196 -20.02 0.13 7.63
CA LEU A 196 -19.66 -1.26 7.94
C LEU A 196 -20.86 -2.18 7.72
N GLY A 197 -22.06 -1.81 8.24
CA GLY A 197 -23.28 -2.58 8.11
C GLY A 197 -23.71 -2.82 6.66
N ARG A 198 -23.55 -1.83 5.78
CA ARG A 198 -23.80 -1.99 4.33
C ARG A 198 -22.88 -3.01 3.68
N ARG A 199 -21.63 -3.06 4.11
CA ARG A 199 -20.60 -3.98 3.56
C ARG A 199 -20.72 -5.41 4.10
N LEU A 200 -21.19 -5.61 5.34
CA LEU A 200 -21.21 -6.94 5.97
C LEU A 200 -21.81 -8.06 5.09
N PRO A 201 -22.93 -7.88 4.35
CA PRO A 201 -23.46 -8.96 3.52
C PRO A 201 -22.49 -9.44 2.45
N VAL A 202 -21.75 -8.54 1.81
CA VAL A 202 -20.77 -8.92 0.79
C VAL A 202 -19.50 -9.50 1.41
N LEU A 203 -19.04 -8.92 2.50
CA LEU A 203 -17.86 -9.44 3.22
C LEU A 203 -18.10 -10.87 3.73
N ARG A 204 -19.30 -11.18 4.22
CA ARG A 204 -19.69 -12.54 4.63
C ARG A 204 -19.65 -13.52 3.47
N ARG A 205 -20.06 -13.11 2.25
CA ARG A 205 -19.93 -13.97 1.05
C ARG A 205 -18.47 -14.24 0.71
N MET A 206 -17.63 -13.22 0.76
CA MET A 206 -16.18 -13.37 0.53
C MET A 206 -15.54 -14.30 1.57
N ILE A 207 -15.92 -14.16 2.84
CA ILE A 207 -15.48 -15.05 3.92
C ILE A 207 -15.95 -16.49 3.62
N ALA A 208 -17.21 -16.69 3.24
CA ALA A 208 -17.73 -18.01 2.92
C ALA A 208 -16.98 -18.67 1.73
N PHE A 209 -16.61 -17.88 0.73
CA PHE A 209 -15.82 -18.33 -0.42
C PHE A 209 -14.45 -18.87 0.01
N VAL A 210 -13.67 -18.09 0.78
CA VAL A 210 -12.34 -18.54 1.22
C VAL A 210 -12.41 -19.68 2.23
N ILE A 211 -13.44 -19.70 3.11
CA ILE A 211 -13.69 -20.82 4.03
C ILE A 211 -14.02 -22.11 3.25
N GLY A 212 -14.77 -22.00 2.18
CA GLY A 212 -15.07 -23.15 1.32
C GLY A 212 -13.80 -23.82 0.82
N ARG A 213 -12.83 -23.04 0.35
CA ARG A 213 -11.53 -23.55 -0.12
C ARG A 213 -10.65 -24.10 1.01
N TYR A 214 -10.65 -23.44 2.15
CA TYR A 214 -9.97 -23.92 3.33
C TYR A 214 -10.49 -25.27 3.80
N ARG A 215 -11.82 -25.44 3.90
CA ARG A 215 -12.46 -26.69 4.27
C ARG A 215 -12.27 -27.78 3.24
N TYR A 216 -12.26 -27.43 1.94
CA TYR A 216 -11.96 -28.37 0.88
C TYR A 216 -10.58 -29.02 1.09
N SER A 217 -9.56 -28.23 1.32
CA SER A 217 -8.20 -28.76 1.54
C SER A 217 -8.10 -29.65 2.79
N GLN A 218 -8.81 -29.29 3.86
CA GLN A 218 -8.87 -30.10 5.08
C GLN A 218 -9.59 -31.43 4.87
N ALA A 219 -10.63 -31.44 4.05
CA ALA A 219 -11.37 -32.66 3.75
C ALA A 219 -10.66 -33.57 2.74
N THR A 220 -9.90 -32.98 1.82
CA THR A 220 -9.24 -33.69 0.72
C THR A 220 -7.90 -34.27 1.14
N PHE A 221 -7.15 -33.58 1.97
CA PHE A 221 -5.78 -33.96 2.34
C PHE A 221 -5.67 -34.37 3.79
N PRO A 222 -4.86 -35.38 4.12
CA PRO A 222 -4.57 -35.72 5.51
C PRO A 222 -3.75 -34.63 6.21
N PRO A 223 -3.79 -34.52 7.54
CA PRO A 223 -3.05 -33.49 8.30
C PRO A 223 -1.53 -33.44 8.09
N GLY A 224 -0.94 -34.51 7.56
CA GLY A 224 0.50 -34.56 7.22
C GLY A 224 0.83 -34.07 5.82
N ASP A 225 -0.15 -33.80 4.97
CA ASP A 225 0.05 -33.23 3.64
C ASP A 225 0.25 -31.73 3.76
N PRO A 226 1.23 -31.13 3.07
CA PRO A 226 1.46 -29.68 3.16
C PRO A 226 0.29 -28.82 2.66
N ARG A 227 -0.61 -29.36 1.84
CA ARG A 227 -1.82 -28.66 1.35
C ARG A 227 -2.94 -28.57 2.39
N HIS A 228 -2.95 -29.44 3.40
CA HIS A 228 -4.02 -29.49 4.39
C HIS A 228 -4.16 -28.16 5.14
N GLY A 229 -5.34 -27.55 5.02
CA GLY A 229 -5.65 -26.26 5.66
C GLY A 229 -5.06 -25.05 4.95
N LEU A 230 -4.62 -25.18 3.70
CA LEU A 230 -4.30 -24.06 2.84
C LEU A 230 -5.47 -23.72 1.90
N ILE A 231 -5.41 -22.52 1.33
CA ILE A 231 -6.39 -22.03 0.37
C ILE A 231 -5.80 -22.15 -1.03
N TRP A 232 -6.49 -22.89 -1.89
CA TRP A 232 -6.08 -23.03 -3.28
C TRP A 232 -6.58 -21.85 -4.12
N GLY A 233 -5.85 -21.50 -5.16
CA GLY A 233 -6.18 -20.46 -6.12
C GLY A 233 -4.95 -19.86 -6.77
N SER A 234 -5.16 -19.15 -7.86
CA SER A 234 -4.11 -18.41 -8.53
C SER A 234 -3.51 -17.36 -7.59
N PRO A 235 -2.22 -17.07 -7.72
CA PRO A 235 -1.57 -16.05 -6.88
C PRO A 235 -1.97 -14.64 -7.28
N GLU A 236 -2.41 -14.50 -8.52
CA GLU A 236 -2.87 -13.25 -9.11
C GLU A 236 -3.96 -13.47 -10.14
N ALA A 237 -4.57 -12.35 -10.50
CA ALA A 237 -5.69 -12.27 -11.41
C ALA A 237 -5.45 -12.88 -12.81
N ASP A 238 -4.25 -12.88 -13.32
CA ASP A 238 -3.92 -13.36 -14.67
C ASP A 238 -2.73 -14.32 -14.71
N ASN A 239 -2.18 -14.70 -13.56
CA ASN A 239 -1.01 -15.55 -13.46
C ASN A 239 -1.27 -16.80 -12.60
N GLY A 240 -1.17 -17.96 -13.23
CA GLY A 240 -0.81 -19.20 -12.56
C GLY A 240 0.56 -19.61 -13.07
N ASP A 241 1.45 -20.13 -12.25
CA ASP A 241 2.68 -20.73 -12.73
C ASP A 241 2.30 -22.08 -13.43
N PRO A 242 2.37 -22.15 -14.77
CA PRO A 242 2.05 -23.39 -15.48
C PRO A 242 3.05 -24.51 -15.19
N ASN A 243 4.17 -24.19 -14.52
CA ASN A 243 5.20 -25.14 -14.15
C ASN A 243 5.04 -25.66 -12.72
N ASP A 244 4.08 -25.16 -11.96
CA ASP A 244 3.78 -25.70 -10.66
C ASP A 244 3.08 -27.05 -10.83
N ASP A 245 3.81 -28.13 -10.62
CA ASP A 245 3.30 -29.51 -10.58
C ASP A 245 2.36 -29.71 -9.38
N PHE A 246 1.14 -29.18 -9.48
CA PHE A 246 0.11 -29.46 -8.49
C PHE A 246 -0.56 -30.79 -8.81
N PRO A 247 -0.41 -31.81 -7.96
CA PRO A 247 -0.90 -33.17 -8.25
C PRO A 247 -2.41 -33.27 -8.46
N ASP A 248 -3.16 -32.29 -7.99
CA ASP A 248 -4.61 -32.20 -8.08
C ASP A 248 -5.08 -31.04 -8.97
N SER A 249 -4.18 -30.44 -9.74
CA SER A 249 -4.42 -29.24 -10.57
C SER A 249 -4.88 -27.98 -9.81
N HIS A 250 -4.76 -27.96 -8.48
CA HIS A 250 -5.10 -26.80 -7.66
C HIS A 250 -3.82 -26.20 -7.05
N PRO A 251 -3.48 -24.94 -7.34
CA PRO A 251 -2.31 -24.29 -6.79
C PRO A 251 -2.52 -23.84 -5.32
N TYR A 252 -1.53 -24.06 -4.47
CA TYR A 252 -1.53 -23.72 -3.04
C TYR A 252 -0.39 -22.77 -2.70
N TYR A 253 -0.60 -21.48 -2.97
CA TYR A 253 0.36 -20.42 -2.67
C TYR A 253 0.21 -19.91 -1.24
N TYR A 254 1.33 -19.74 -0.56
CA TYR A 254 1.33 -19.27 0.82
C TYR A 254 0.80 -17.84 0.98
N GLN A 255 1.03 -16.92 0.03
CA GLN A 255 0.49 -15.58 0.13
C GLN A 255 -1.04 -15.54 0.11
N ASN A 256 -1.72 -16.45 -0.63
CA ASN A 256 -3.17 -16.55 -0.60
C ASN A 256 -3.68 -16.86 0.80
N ALA A 257 -3.05 -17.81 1.47
CA ALA A 257 -3.40 -18.19 2.83
C ALA A 257 -3.02 -17.09 3.85
N ALA A 258 -1.84 -16.48 3.69
CA ALA A 258 -1.35 -15.41 4.57
C ALA A 258 -2.26 -14.17 4.53
N TRP A 259 -2.61 -13.69 3.34
CA TRP A 259 -3.52 -12.57 3.20
C TRP A 259 -4.93 -12.88 3.69
N THR A 260 -5.42 -14.07 3.43
CA THR A 260 -6.74 -14.48 3.95
C THR A 260 -6.73 -14.51 5.48
N TRP A 261 -5.72 -15.13 6.08
CA TRP A 261 -5.54 -15.10 7.54
C TRP A 261 -5.48 -13.66 8.07
N ARG A 262 -4.71 -12.80 7.42
CA ARG A 262 -4.57 -11.39 7.79
C ARG A 262 -5.92 -10.67 7.76
N GLY A 263 -6.63 -10.77 6.64
CA GLY A 263 -7.93 -10.12 6.48
C GLY A 263 -8.98 -10.62 7.47
N LEU A 264 -9.02 -11.93 7.73
CA LEU A 264 -9.90 -12.50 8.76
C LEU A 264 -9.55 -11.98 10.16
N THR A 265 -8.26 -11.87 10.48
CA THR A 265 -7.79 -11.35 11.78
C THR A 265 -8.21 -9.90 11.98
N GLU A 266 -7.98 -9.04 10.97
CA GLU A 266 -8.34 -7.63 11.04
C GLU A 266 -9.87 -7.43 11.04
N HIS A 267 -10.60 -8.21 10.26
CA HIS A 267 -12.06 -8.17 10.25
C HIS A 267 -12.65 -8.58 11.59
N ALA A 268 -12.15 -9.66 12.20
CA ALA A 268 -12.58 -10.09 13.52
C ALA A 268 -12.32 -9.03 14.60
N ARG A 269 -11.15 -8.39 14.55
CA ARG A 269 -10.81 -7.28 15.44
C ARG A 269 -11.75 -6.08 15.24
N CYS A 270 -12.03 -5.74 13.99
CA CYS A 270 -12.98 -4.67 13.65
C CYS A 270 -14.38 -4.97 14.19
N LEU A 271 -14.90 -6.18 13.97
CA LEU A 271 -16.21 -6.57 14.49
C LEU A 271 -16.26 -6.56 16.03
N ALA A 272 -15.20 -7.04 16.68
CA ALA A 272 -15.09 -7.02 18.15
C ALA A 272 -15.13 -5.59 18.70
N ARG A 273 -14.45 -4.66 18.04
CA ARG A 273 -14.47 -3.24 18.37
C ARG A 273 -15.84 -2.63 18.14
N ALA A 274 -16.45 -2.86 16.97
CA ALA A 274 -17.79 -2.38 16.66
C ALA A 274 -18.82 -2.92 17.65
N ALA A 275 -18.72 -4.20 18.02
CA ALA A 275 -19.55 -4.81 19.05
C ALA A 275 -19.40 -4.14 20.41
N GLN A 276 -18.20 -3.74 20.80
CA GLN A 276 -17.94 -3.02 22.05
C GLN A 276 -18.48 -1.60 21.99
N ASP A 277 -18.20 -0.87 20.91
CA ASP A 277 -18.59 0.53 20.72
C ASP A 277 -20.13 0.69 20.72
N HIS A 278 -20.85 -0.30 20.18
CA HIS A 278 -22.30 -0.27 19.98
C HIS A 278 -23.07 -1.28 20.83
N GLN A 279 -22.40 -2.02 21.70
CA GLN A 279 -22.99 -3.03 22.59
C GLN A 279 -23.80 -4.10 21.82
N ASP A 280 -23.30 -4.53 20.66
CA ASP A 280 -23.93 -5.52 19.78
C ASP A 280 -23.41 -6.94 20.03
N PRO A 281 -24.19 -7.82 20.70
CA PRO A 281 -23.77 -9.19 20.95
C PRO A 281 -23.69 -10.07 19.68
N GLY A 282 -24.43 -9.70 18.62
CA GLY A 282 -24.39 -10.41 17.35
C GLY A 282 -23.05 -10.22 16.65
N LEU A 283 -22.59 -8.97 16.55
CA LEU A 283 -21.26 -8.66 16.03
C LEU A 283 -20.15 -9.30 16.88
N ARG A 284 -20.35 -9.37 18.21
CA ARG A 284 -19.38 -10.03 19.10
C ARG A 284 -19.27 -11.52 18.82
N ALA A 285 -20.38 -12.20 18.67
CA ALA A 285 -20.39 -13.63 18.37
C ALA A 285 -19.73 -13.92 17.00
N GLU A 286 -20.02 -13.11 16.00
CA GLU A 286 -19.39 -13.21 14.67
C GLU A 286 -17.89 -12.95 14.75
N ALA A 287 -17.45 -11.94 15.50
CA ALA A 287 -16.04 -11.66 15.73
C ALA A 287 -15.28 -12.85 16.32
N ASP A 288 -15.87 -13.49 17.34
CA ASP A 288 -15.27 -14.63 18.04
C ASP A 288 -15.16 -15.85 17.11
N GLU A 289 -16.16 -16.09 16.24
CA GLU A 289 -16.15 -17.15 15.23
C GLU A 289 -15.05 -16.90 14.19
N VAL A 290 -14.99 -15.71 13.60
CA VAL A 290 -13.98 -15.36 12.59
C VAL A 290 -12.56 -15.39 13.20
N ALA A 291 -12.40 -14.91 14.42
CA ALA A 291 -11.11 -14.97 15.12
C ALA A 291 -10.66 -16.42 15.38
N SER A 292 -11.60 -17.30 15.71
CA SER A 292 -11.29 -18.73 15.89
C SER A 292 -10.82 -19.38 14.60
N LEU A 293 -11.49 -19.07 13.49
CA LEU A 293 -11.11 -19.51 12.16
C LEU A 293 -9.72 -19.00 11.75
N ALA A 294 -9.45 -17.72 11.96
CA ALA A 294 -8.14 -17.12 11.65
C ALA A 294 -7.02 -17.80 12.43
N ARG A 295 -7.22 -18.10 13.73
CA ARG A 295 -6.23 -18.85 14.53
C ARG A 295 -6.00 -20.26 14.02
N ALA A 296 -7.05 -20.98 13.64
CA ALA A 296 -6.93 -22.33 13.08
C ALA A 296 -6.15 -22.31 11.76
N MET A 297 -6.49 -21.37 10.87
CA MET A 297 -5.81 -21.17 9.59
C MET A 297 -4.32 -20.85 9.79
N ARG A 298 -3.99 -19.98 10.75
CA ARG A 298 -2.59 -19.69 11.07
C ARG A 298 -1.81 -20.94 11.46
N ALA A 299 -2.35 -21.75 12.36
CA ALA A 299 -1.71 -22.99 12.78
C ALA A 299 -1.51 -23.97 11.60
N ASP A 300 -2.45 -24.02 10.69
CA ASP A 300 -2.36 -24.87 9.49
C ASP A 300 -1.28 -24.36 8.52
N ILE A 301 -1.19 -23.04 8.29
CA ILE A 301 -0.14 -22.42 7.47
C ILE A 301 1.25 -22.68 8.09
N GLU A 302 1.41 -22.46 9.39
CA GLU A 302 2.69 -22.70 10.10
C GLU A 302 3.13 -24.15 9.98
N ARG A 303 2.20 -25.09 10.15
CA ARG A 303 2.48 -26.53 9.98
C ARG A 303 2.88 -26.87 8.55
N SER A 304 2.13 -26.38 7.56
CA SER A 304 2.43 -26.58 6.14
C SER A 304 3.80 -26.00 5.77
N LEU A 305 4.06 -24.75 6.18
CA LEU A 305 5.31 -24.05 5.89
C LEU A 305 6.51 -24.81 6.50
N ALA A 306 6.41 -25.21 7.77
CA ALA A 306 7.46 -25.98 8.45
C ALA A 306 7.73 -27.31 7.72
N ARG A 307 6.70 -27.98 7.22
CA ARG A 307 6.83 -29.22 6.45
C ARG A 307 7.53 -28.96 5.12
N THR A 308 7.06 -28.00 4.35
CA THR A 308 7.65 -27.67 3.05
C THR A 308 9.10 -27.23 3.18
N MET A 309 9.44 -26.41 4.18
CA MET A 309 10.82 -26.01 4.48
C MET A 309 11.71 -27.19 4.85
N ALA A 310 11.19 -28.16 5.60
CA ALA A 310 11.94 -29.38 5.96
C ALA A 310 12.27 -30.21 4.71
N ASP A 311 11.39 -30.22 3.73
CA ASP A 311 11.51 -30.99 2.51
C ASP A 311 12.26 -30.22 1.39
N GLN A 312 12.54 -28.92 1.54
CA GLN A 312 13.35 -28.16 0.60
C GLN A 312 14.75 -28.75 0.40
N ASN A 313 15.29 -28.57 -0.80
CA ASN A 313 16.67 -28.95 -1.10
C ASN A 313 17.68 -28.08 -0.35
N ASP A 314 18.93 -28.52 -0.29
CA ASP A 314 19.99 -27.86 0.46
C ASP A 314 20.29 -26.45 -0.06
N ALA A 315 20.17 -26.20 -1.36
CA ALA A 315 20.43 -24.88 -1.95
C ALA A 315 19.41 -23.84 -1.45
N MET A 316 18.13 -24.17 -1.42
CA MET A 316 17.07 -23.29 -0.87
C MET A 316 17.25 -23.04 0.62
N LYS A 317 17.57 -24.09 1.40
CA LYS A 317 17.87 -23.96 2.84
C LYS A 317 19.07 -23.05 3.12
N GLN A 318 20.15 -23.20 2.36
CA GLN A 318 21.35 -22.36 2.49
C GLN A 318 21.09 -20.91 2.09
N ALA A 319 20.24 -20.69 1.11
CA ALA A 319 19.82 -19.35 0.69
C ALA A 319 18.87 -18.68 1.69
N GLY A 320 18.26 -19.44 2.61
CA GLY A 320 17.30 -18.92 3.59
C GLY A 320 16.02 -18.41 2.94
N ILE A 321 15.50 -19.15 1.95
CA ILE A 321 14.36 -18.72 1.14
C ILE A 321 13.09 -19.37 1.65
N THR A 322 12.07 -18.56 1.91
CA THR A 322 10.72 -19.02 2.23
C THR A 322 10.08 -19.67 1.01
N PRO A 323 9.48 -20.86 1.14
CA PRO A 323 8.70 -21.47 0.05
C PRO A 323 7.54 -20.58 -0.41
N PHE A 324 7.26 -20.58 -1.71
CA PHE A 324 6.09 -19.87 -2.27
C PHE A 324 4.83 -20.71 -2.23
N THR A 325 4.99 -22.01 -2.46
CA THR A 325 3.89 -22.98 -2.52
C THR A 325 4.14 -24.16 -1.60
N ALA A 326 3.09 -24.92 -1.32
CA ALA A 326 3.17 -26.16 -0.53
C ALA A 326 4.10 -27.23 -1.13
N PHE A 327 4.53 -27.09 -2.38
CA PHE A 327 5.40 -28.02 -3.09
C PHE A 327 6.75 -27.44 -3.51
N ASP A 328 7.07 -26.24 -3.04
CA ASP A 328 8.31 -25.54 -3.40
C ASP A 328 9.53 -26.17 -2.70
N THR A 329 9.78 -27.45 -3.03
CA THR A 329 10.85 -28.23 -2.40
C THR A 329 12.03 -28.50 -3.33
N LYS A 330 11.83 -28.33 -4.65
CA LYS A 330 12.81 -28.69 -5.68
C LYS A 330 13.40 -27.51 -6.45
N ARG A 331 12.82 -26.33 -6.31
CA ARG A 331 13.32 -25.11 -6.98
C ARG A 331 14.77 -24.84 -6.61
N LYS A 332 15.47 -24.18 -7.47
CA LYS A 332 16.80 -23.66 -7.19
C LYS A 332 16.70 -22.16 -6.89
N PRO A 333 17.66 -21.60 -6.11
CA PRO A 333 17.66 -20.17 -5.82
C PRO A 333 17.65 -19.28 -7.09
N GLU A 334 18.27 -19.74 -8.17
CA GLU A 334 18.28 -19.05 -9.46
C GLU A 334 16.90 -19.03 -10.15
N ASP A 335 16.04 -20.00 -9.88
CA ASP A 335 14.70 -20.07 -10.45
C ASP A 335 13.75 -19.02 -9.81
N LEU A 336 14.20 -18.38 -8.73
CA LEU A 336 13.46 -17.32 -8.04
C LEU A 336 13.66 -15.94 -8.67
N SER A 337 14.33 -15.88 -9.79
CA SER A 337 14.52 -14.64 -10.55
C SER A 337 13.34 -14.30 -11.44
N SER A 338 12.39 -15.20 -11.62
CA SER A 338 11.22 -14.96 -12.44
C SER A 338 10.26 -13.94 -11.81
N TYR A 339 9.54 -13.27 -12.67
CA TYR A 339 8.54 -12.26 -12.32
C TYR A 339 7.48 -12.78 -11.33
N GLU A 340 6.95 -13.98 -11.58
CA GLU A 340 5.92 -14.61 -10.75
C GLU A 340 6.43 -14.86 -9.33
N ASN A 341 7.64 -15.39 -9.19
CA ASN A 341 8.24 -15.64 -7.89
C ASN A 341 8.46 -14.37 -7.10
N HIS A 342 8.88 -13.30 -7.77
CA HIS A 342 9.05 -12.00 -7.19
C HIS A 342 7.74 -11.49 -6.58
N ARG A 343 6.67 -11.55 -7.35
CA ARG A 343 5.35 -11.10 -6.94
C ARG A 343 4.82 -11.84 -5.72
N TYR A 344 4.92 -13.16 -5.70
CA TYR A 344 4.41 -13.97 -4.58
C TYR A 344 5.06 -13.58 -3.26
N MET A 345 6.33 -13.23 -3.28
CA MET A 345 7.02 -12.74 -2.08
C MET A 345 6.58 -11.34 -1.67
N MET A 346 6.23 -10.47 -2.63
CA MET A 346 5.71 -9.14 -2.32
C MET A 346 4.42 -9.22 -1.52
N ASP A 347 3.47 -10.00 -2.00
CA ASP A 347 2.20 -10.19 -1.32
C ASP A 347 2.38 -10.88 0.04
N TRP A 348 3.32 -11.81 0.16
CA TRP A 348 3.68 -12.43 1.42
C TRP A 348 4.18 -11.40 2.44
N TRP A 349 5.13 -10.56 2.06
CA TRP A 349 5.67 -9.56 2.97
C TRP A 349 4.65 -8.50 3.39
N THR A 350 3.80 -8.09 2.46
CA THR A 350 2.77 -7.10 2.74
C THR A 350 1.69 -7.65 3.68
N SER A 351 1.46 -8.96 3.70
CA SER A 351 0.51 -9.59 4.62
C SER A 351 0.95 -9.56 6.10
N ASP A 352 2.16 -9.08 6.38
CA ASP A 352 2.80 -9.11 7.69
C ASP A 352 2.88 -10.52 8.32
N TRP A 353 2.74 -11.53 7.48
CA TRP A 353 3.15 -12.86 7.85
C TRP A 353 4.66 -12.89 7.93
N GLY A 354 5.19 -13.78 8.64
CA GLY A 354 6.57 -14.09 8.44
C GLY A 354 7.41 -14.01 9.68
N ASP A 355 8.36 -14.90 9.65
CA ASP A 355 9.52 -14.88 10.51
C ASP A 355 10.53 -13.86 9.95
N ALA A 356 10.96 -12.93 10.81
CA ALA A 356 11.93 -11.91 10.45
C ALA A 356 13.21 -12.49 9.80
N GLN A 357 13.64 -13.68 10.23
CA GLN A 357 14.84 -14.30 9.68
C GLN A 357 14.64 -14.79 8.24
N LEU A 358 13.47 -15.31 7.93
CA LEU A 358 13.13 -15.76 6.58
C LEU A 358 13.04 -14.58 5.62
N ASP A 359 12.35 -13.51 6.02
CA ASP A 359 12.23 -12.30 5.21
C ASP A 359 13.60 -11.66 4.93
N LEU A 360 14.41 -11.48 5.97
CA LEU A 360 15.77 -10.94 5.82
C LEU A 360 16.68 -11.87 5.00
N GLY A 361 16.51 -13.18 5.14
CA GLY A 361 17.22 -14.18 4.32
C GLY A 361 16.94 -13.99 2.84
N HIS A 362 15.67 -13.83 2.49
CA HIS A 362 15.23 -13.62 1.12
C HIS A 362 15.73 -12.28 0.54
N PHE A 363 15.61 -11.18 1.27
CA PHE A 363 16.15 -9.89 0.85
C PHE A 363 17.66 -9.95 0.60
N LYS A 364 18.41 -10.58 1.49
CA LYS A 364 19.86 -10.78 1.33
C LYS A 364 20.20 -11.62 0.10
N HIS A 365 19.41 -12.68 -0.15
CA HIS A 365 19.56 -13.49 -1.34
C HIS A 365 19.39 -12.65 -2.60
N ARG A 366 18.28 -11.94 -2.75
CA ARG A 366 18.02 -11.10 -3.92
C ARG A 366 19.11 -10.05 -4.16
N THR A 367 19.56 -9.41 -3.09
CA THR A 367 20.68 -8.44 -3.19
C THR A 367 21.96 -9.11 -3.69
N ARG A 368 22.32 -10.29 -3.20
CA ARG A 368 23.53 -11.02 -3.62
C ARG A 368 23.43 -11.58 -5.03
N ALA A 369 22.27 -12.00 -5.44
CA ALA A 369 22.00 -12.52 -6.79
C ALA A 369 21.94 -11.42 -7.86
N GLY A 370 22.04 -10.12 -7.47
CA GLY A 370 21.93 -9.01 -8.41
C GLY A 370 20.51 -8.76 -8.90
N GLN A 371 19.52 -9.28 -8.19
CA GLN A 371 18.09 -9.17 -8.53
C GLN A 371 17.45 -7.90 -7.96
N GLN A 372 18.26 -6.92 -7.60
CA GLN A 372 17.80 -5.61 -7.14
C GLN A 372 18.69 -4.49 -7.71
N VAL A 373 18.06 -3.44 -8.20
CA VAL A 373 18.72 -2.21 -8.64
C VAL A 373 18.15 -1.04 -7.82
N LEU A 374 19.02 -0.29 -7.16
CA LEU A 374 18.61 0.80 -6.25
C LEU A 374 17.57 0.35 -5.20
N GLY A 375 17.68 -0.89 -4.72
CA GLY A 375 16.75 -1.47 -3.77
C GLY A 375 15.43 -1.95 -4.36
N MET A 376 15.10 -1.59 -5.58
CA MET A 376 13.95 -2.08 -6.33
C MET A 376 14.22 -3.47 -6.88
N ASN A 377 13.18 -4.27 -6.96
CA ASN A 377 13.29 -5.61 -7.51
C ASN A 377 13.38 -5.59 -9.03
N THR A 378 14.19 -6.48 -9.58
CA THR A 378 14.28 -6.69 -11.03
C THR A 378 13.51 -7.95 -11.41
N ASP A 379 12.95 -7.93 -12.59
CA ASP A 379 12.40 -9.11 -13.23
C ASP A 379 13.56 -9.91 -13.85
N GLY A 380 13.95 -10.99 -13.19
CA GLY A 380 15.23 -11.69 -13.31
C GLY A 380 15.81 -11.90 -14.70
N ASP A 381 15.00 -12.29 -15.67
CA ASP A 381 15.42 -12.53 -17.05
C ASP A 381 15.22 -11.31 -17.96
N ASN A 382 14.45 -10.33 -17.51
CA ASN A 382 14.20 -9.10 -18.21
C ASN A 382 14.98 -7.96 -17.53
N PRO A 383 15.72 -7.17 -18.31
CA PRO A 383 16.51 -6.07 -17.77
C PRO A 383 15.62 -4.87 -17.41
N ARG A 384 14.70 -5.06 -16.48
CA ARG A 384 13.75 -4.06 -16.02
C ARG A 384 13.49 -4.18 -14.51
N THR A 385 13.05 -3.09 -13.88
CA THR A 385 12.54 -3.11 -12.52
C THR A 385 11.04 -3.36 -12.56
N SER A 386 10.52 -4.06 -11.57
CA SER A 386 9.09 -4.32 -11.41
C SER A 386 8.53 -3.38 -10.34
N ASN A 387 8.00 -2.24 -10.77
CA ASN A 387 7.69 -1.14 -9.87
C ASN A 387 6.35 -1.31 -9.14
N PHE A 388 5.39 -2.01 -9.75
CA PHE A 388 4.04 -2.12 -9.20
C PHE A 388 3.96 -2.97 -7.92
N MET A 389 5.00 -3.73 -7.62
CA MET A 389 5.09 -4.58 -6.42
C MET A 389 6.02 -4.04 -5.33
N GLU A 390 6.54 -2.83 -5.48
CA GLU A 390 7.49 -2.29 -4.49
C GLU A 390 6.87 -2.04 -3.11
N HIS A 391 5.54 -1.92 -3.00
CA HIS A 391 4.87 -1.84 -1.71
C HIS A 391 5.24 -3.01 -0.79
N GLY A 392 5.35 -4.23 -1.31
CA GLY A 392 5.78 -5.39 -0.54
C GLY A 392 7.22 -5.28 -0.05
N THR A 393 8.14 -4.83 -0.91
CA THR A 393 9.52 -4.55 -0.51
C THR A 393 9.56 -3.51 0.62
N LEU A 394 8.84 -2.41 0.47
CA LEU A 394 8.78 -1.35 1.48
C LEU A 394 8.16 -1.86 2.80
N ALA A 395 7.03 -2.58 2.72
CA ALA A 395 6.37 -3.15 3.90
C ALA A 395 7.28 -4.14 4.64
N GLY A 396 7.89 -5.08 3.93
CA GLY A 396 8.80 -6.05 4.53
C GLY A 396 10.04 -5.42 5.14
N ARG A 397 10.65 -4.43 4.47
CA ARG A 397 11.84 -3.72 4.97
C ARG A 397 11.55 -2.92 6.23
N ILE A 398 10.48 -2.13 6.25
CA ILE A 398 10.15 -1.30 7.41
C ILE A 398 9.74 -2.15 8.62
N ARG A 399 9.05 -3.27 8.38
CA ARG A 399 8.70 -4.23 9.42
C ARG A 399 9.93 -4.82 10.09
N GLN A 400 10.97 -5.15 9.32
CA GLN A 400 12.21 -5.78 9.79
C GLN A 400 13.26 -4.77 10.28
N ASP A 401 12.89 -3.50 10.49
CA ASP A 401 13.79 -2.41 10.89
C ASP A 401 14.97 -2.19 9.91
N ASP A 402 14.81 -2.62 8.66
CA ASP A 402 15.81 -2.46 7.62
C ASP A 402 15.68 -1.09 6.91
N TYR A 403 15.82 -0.03 7.69
CA TYR A 403 15.58 1.36 7.25
C TYR A 403 16.45 1.79 6.08
N ARG A 404 17.67 1.28 6.01
CA ARG A 404 18.60 1.67 4.93
C ARG A 404 18.08 1.20 3.59
N TRP A 405 17.71 -0.07 3.49
CA TRP A 405 17.19 -0.62 2.25
C TRP A 405 15.76 -0.16 1.95
N PHE A 406 14.95 0.12 2.97
CA PHE A 406 13.68 0.80 2.79
C PHE A 406 13.87 2.15 2.09
N LEU A 407 14.79 3.00 2.58
CA LEU A 407 15.09 4.29 1.97
C LEU A 407 15.68 4.14 0.57
N VAL A 408 16.58 3.18 0.36
CA VAL A 408 17.17 2.93 -0.97
C VAL A 408 16.08 2.53 -1.96
N ALA A 409 15.14 1.65 -1.58
CA ALA A 409 14.04 1.23 -2.44
C ALA A 409 13.07 2.39 -2.75
N LEU A 410 12.64 3.13 -1.72
CA LEU A 410 11.71 4.25 -1.88
C LEU A 410 12.30 5.36 -2.77
N TYR A 411 13.54 5.78 -2.50
CA TYR A 411 14.19 6.80 -3.32
C TYR A 411 14.66 6.26 -4.67
N GLY A 412 14.96 4.97 -4.76
CA GLY A 412 15.20 4.28 -6.03
C GLY A 412 13.99 4.37 -6.94
N ASN A 413 12.81 4.07 -6.42
CA ASN A 413 11.54 4.22 -7.14
C ASN A 413 11.32 5.67 -7.60
N LEU A 414 11.46 6.64 -6.70
CA LEU A 414 11.31 8.06 -7.02
C LEU A 414 12.27 8.56 -8.10
N CYS A 415 13.54 8.13 -8.05
CA CYS A 415 14.59 8.67 -8.91
C CYS A 415 14.67 7.97 -10.26
N TYR A 416 14.28 6.70 -10.32
CA TYR A 416 14.48 5.86 -11.48
C TYR A 416 13.18 5.43 -12.15
N ALA A 417 12.22 4.96 -11.39
CA ALA A 417 10.98 4.42 -11.92
C ALA A 417 9.90 5.48 -12.18
N MET A 418 9.98 6.60 -11.49
CA MET A 418 8.96 7.65 -11.58
C MET A 418 9.42 8.81 -12.49
N ASP A 419 8.55 9.25 -13.38
CA ASP A 419 8.80 10.46 -14.18
C ASP A 419 8.88 11.71 -13.30
N SER A 420 9.95 12.47 -13.43
CA SER A 420 10.25 13.60 -12.57
C SER A 420 9.30 14.79 -12.75
N GLY A 421 8.66 14.90 -13.90
CA GLY A 421 7.74 16.00 -14.23
C GLY A 421 6.29 15.69 -13.86
N SER A 422 5.79 14.56 -14.34
CA SER A 422 4.39 14.16 -14.18
C SER A 422 4.09 13.38 -12.90
N ARG A 423 5.11 12.79 -12.27
CA ARG A 423 4.98 11.86 -11.14
C ARG A 423 4.27 10.54 -11.50
N TYR A 424 4.17 10.23 -12.78
CA TYR A 424 3.74 8.91 -13.22
C TYR A 424 4.82 7.87 -12.96
N ALA A 425 4.41 6.67 -12.59
CA ALA A 425 5.29 5.51 -12.56
C ALA A 425 4.71 4.39 -13.43
N PRO A 426 5.52 3.83 -14.34
CA PRO A 426 5.11 2.69 -15.16
C PRO A 426 5.06 1.41 -14.31
N GLU A 427 4.45 0.37 -14.86
CA GLU A 427 4.52 -0.96 -14.27
C GLU A 427 5.97 -1.42 -14.12
N ASP A 428 6.73 -1.30 -15.20
CA ASP A 428 8.16 -1.64 -15.24
C ASP A 428 8.98 -0.49 -15.84
N ALA A 429 10.22 -0.32 -15.34
CA ALA A 429 11.19 0.58 -15.93
C ALA A 429 12.40 -0.21 -16.44
N LEU A 430 12.80 0.01 -17.70
CA LEU A 430 13.93 -0.66 -18.33
C LEU A 430 15.24 -0.25 -17.67
N LEU A 431 16.14 -1.23 -17.45
CA LEU A 431 17.48 -0.95 -16.94
C LEU A 431 18.37 -0.30 -18.01
N PRO A 432 19.33 0.54 -17.63
CA PRO A 432 20.28 1.14 -18.56
C PRO A 432 21.02 0.08 -19.40
N GLY A 433 21.09 0.29 -20.70
CA GLY A 433 21.72 -0.65 -21.63
C GLY A 433 20.78 -1.68 -22.24
N SER A 434 19.54 -1.73 -21.78
CA SER A 434 18.53 -2.65 -22.27
C SER A 434 17.54 -1.99 -23.25
N PHE A 435 17.73 -0.73 -23.54
CA PHE A 435 16.86 0.00 -24.45
C PHE A 435 17.00 -0.54 -25.87
N PRO A 436 15.96 -1.10 -26.47
CA PRO A 436 15.98 -1.38 -27.90
C PRO A 436 15.90 -0.04 -28.63
N GLY A 437 17.03 0.45 -29.10
CA GLY A 437 17.33 1.53 -30.05
C GLY A 437 16.45 2.77 -30.21
N GLU A 438 15.16 2.71 -30.11
CA GLU A 438 14.22 3.81 -30.29
C GLU A 438 12.94 3.58 -29.46
N GLY A 439 13.04 3.58 -28.14
CA GLY A 439 11.88 3.35 -27.28
C GLY A 439 11.86 4.22 -26.03
N SER A 440 10.68 4.35 -25.47
CA SER A 440 10.51 4.88 -24.11
C SER A 440 11.34 4.03 -23.14
N PRO A 441 12.02 4.64 -22.15
CA PRO A 441 12.63 3.89 -21.06
C PRO A 441 11.62 3.10 -20.24
N TYR A 442 10.35 3.31 -20.49
CA TYR A 442 9.23 2.66 -19.81
C TYR A 442 8.65 1.57 -20.70
N ALA A 443 8.58 0.35 -20.19
CA ALA A 443 8.04 -0.79 -20.92
C ALA A 443 6.51 -0.69 -21.08
N TRP A 444 5.83 -0.07 -20.11
CA TRP A 444 4.37 0.02 -20.03
C TRP A 444 3.91 1.42 -19.65
N SER A 445 2.62 1.69 -19.84
CA SER A 445 1.98 2.92 -19.39
C SER A 445 2.02 3.06 -17.86
N ALA A 446 1.84 4.27 -17.37
CA ALA A 446 1.70 4.53 -15.94
C ALA A 446 0.53 3.74 -15.33
N VAL A 447 0.78 3.11 -14.20
CA VAL A 447 -0.22 2.30 -13.49
C VAL A 447 -0.46 2.82 -12.07
N VAL A 448 -1.65 2.53 -11.55
CA VAL A 448 -2.09 3.01 -10.25
C VAL A 448 -1.14 2.58 -9.14
N ASN A 449 -0.81 1.31 -9.07
CA ASN A 449 0.05 0.72 -8.05
C ASN A 449 1.42 1.39 -7.97
N SER A 450 2.16 1.42 -9.10
CA SER A 450 3.48 2.03 -9.14
C SER A 450 3.45 3.49 -8.74
N THR A 451 2.39 4.20 -9.15
CA THR A 451 2.23 5.64 -8.87
C THR A 451 1.91 5.92 -7.40
N LEU A 452 1.30 4.97 -6.68
CA LEU A 452 0.97 5.11 -5.25
C LEU A 452 2.12 4.74 -4.29
N GLN A 453 3.21 4.13 -4.77
CA GLN A 453 4.32 3.71 -3.91
C GLN A 453 4.89 4.81 -3.01
N PRO A 454 5.10 6.06 -3.49
CA PRO A 454 5.56 7.15 -2.62
C PRO A 454 4.55 7.49 -1.50
N ALA A 455 3.25 7.41 -1.77
CA ALA A 455 2.23 7.70 -0.78
C ALA A 455 2.22 6.64 0.34
N LEU A 456 2.28 5.37 -0.02
CA LEU A 456 2.35 4.26 0.93
C LEU A 456 3.67 4.31 1.72
N GLY A 457 4.80 4.43 1.02
CA GLY A 457 6.12 4.46 1.64
C GLY A 457 6.30 5.64 2.60
N LEU A 458 5.90 6.85 2.22
CA LEU A 458 5.97 8.03 3.09
C LEU A 458 5.08 7.88 4.33
N ARG A 459 3.87 7.34 4.16
CA ARG A 459 2.97 7.11 5.29
C ARG A 459 3.57 6.10 6.29
N TRP A 460 4.12 4.99 5.82
CA TRP A 460 4.79 4.02 6.68
C TRP A 460 6.06 4.58 7.33
N MET A 461 6.85 5.35 6.58
CA MET A 461 8.02 6.04 7.12
C MET A 461 7.67 6.95 8.29
N LEU A 462 6.59 7.72 8.16
CA LEU A 462 6.16 8.70 9.15
C LEU A 462 5.37 8.08 10.29
N CYS A 463 4.49 7.13 10.00
CA CYS A 463 3.59 6.50 10.95
C CYS A 463 3.34 5.04 10.55
N TYR A 464 3.89 4.12 11.30
CA TYR A 464 3.79 2.68 11.07
C TYR A 464 3.06 2.00 12.22
N GLU A 465 2.00 1.27 11.91
CA GLU A 465 1.18 0.52 12.86
C GLU A 465 1.60 -0.95 12.83
N GLU A 466 1.98 -1.51 13.98
CA GLU A 466 2.16 -2.95 14.05
C GLU A 466 0.81 -3.66 14.07
N HIS A 467 0.68 -4.76 13.35
CA HIS A 467 -0.61 -5.42 13.19
C HIS A 467 -0.93 -6.38 14.34
N ASP A 468 0.07 -7.06 14.84
CA ASP A 468 -0.04 -8.08 15.89
C ASP A 468 0.05 -7.50 17.30
N ARG A 469 0.50 -6.27 17.45
CA ARG A 469 0.65 -5.58 18.73
C ARG A 469 0.02 -4.20 18.73
N ALA A 470 -0.38 -3.74 19.90
CA ALA A 470 -0.86 -2.36 20.08
C ALA A 470 0.36 -1.41 20.18
N VAL A 471 1.07 -1.25 19.08
CA VAL A 471 2.27 -0.39 18.96
C VAL A 471 2.15 0.49 17.74
N LEU A 472 2.43 1.76 17.92
CA LEU A 472 2.53 2.76 16.86
C LEU A 472 3.93 3.35 16.83
N HIS A 473 4.55 3.34 15.66
CA HIS A 473 5.84 3.97 15.44
C HIS A 473 5.69 5.31 14.72
N LEU A 474 6.33 6.35 15.22
CA LEU A 474 6.48 7.62 14.52
C LEU A 474 7.89 7.74 13.98
N GLN A 475 8.00 8.21 12.72
CA GLN A 475 9.26 8.54 12.05
C GLN A 475 10.23 7.35 11.92
N LYS A 476 9.66 6.11 11.85
CA LYS A 476 10.41 4.85 11.92
C LYS A 476 11.56 4.76 10.91
N ALA A 477 11.37 5.29 9.71
CA ALA A 477 12.41 5.31 8.67
C ALA A 477 12.76 6.72 8.16
N ALA A 478 12.48 7.76 8.96
CA ALA A 478 12.79 9.13 8.56
C ALA A 478 14.30 9.33 8.38
N PRO A 479 14.76 9.96 7.27
CA PRO A 479 16.17 10.16 7.00
C PRO A 479 16.85 11.05 8.05
N LYS A 480 18.10 10.77 8.34
CA LYS A 480 18.87 11.49 9.37
C LYS A 480 18.93 13.00 9.18
N HIS A 481 18.99 13.47 7.93
CA HIS A 481 19.04 14.89 7.65
C HIS A 481 17.76 15.63 8.05
N TRP A 482 16.63 14.94 8.19
CA TRP A 482 15.37 15.53 8.66
C TRP A 482 15.43 15.96 10.14
N PHE A 483 16.40 15.43 10.87
CA PHE A 483 16.65 15.76 12.28
C PHE A 483 17.78 16.79 12.46
N ALA A 484 18.25 17.41 11.38
CA ALA A 484 19.29 18.44 11.45
C ALA A 484 18.77 19.75 12.10
N PRO A 485 19.67 20.56 12.69
CA PRO A 485 19.30 21.85 13.25
C PRO A 485 18.58 22.75 12.24
N GLY A 486 17.40 23.24 12.62
CA GLY A 486 16.54 24.05 11.77
C GLY A 486 15.49 23.29 10.99
N GLU A 487 15.61 21.97 10.92
CA GLU A 487 14.61 21.11 10.27
C GLU A 487 13.44 20.78 11.18
N LYS A 488 12.30 20.48 10.56
CA LYS A 488 11.06 20.15 11.25
C LYS A 488 10.31 19.05 10.50
N ILE A 489 9.79 18.11 11.27
CA ILE A 489 8.79 17.14 10.81
C ILE A 489 7.48 17.50 11.50
N ARG A 490 6.43 17.75 10.75
CA ARG A 490 5.08 17.98 11.27
C ARG A 490 4.09 17.15 10.50
N VAL A 491 3.26 16.43 11.23
CA VAL A 491 2.15 15.66 10.67
C VAL A 491 0.91 15.98 11.48
N GLU A 492 -0.19 16.26 10.80
CA GLU A 492 -1.48 16.53 11.42
C GLU A 492 -2.55 15.62 10.82
N HIS A 493 -3.52 15.27 11.65
CA HIS A 493 -4.68 14.46 11.28
C HIS A 493 -4.30 13.10 10.65
N CYS A 494 -3.20 12.49 11.12
CA CYS A 494 -2.79 11.16 10.68
C CYS A 494 -3.76 10.11 11.26
N PRO A 495 -4.53 9.39 10.44
CA PRO A 495 -5.46 8.40 10.93
C PRO A 495 -4.69 7.16 11.39
N THR A 496 -5.12 6.57 12.49
CA THR A 496 -4.64 5.28 12.99
C THR A 496 -5.79 4.48 13.58
N ARG A 497 -5.61 3.18 13.73
CA ARG A 497 -6.60 2.32 14.42
C ARG A 497 -6.81 2.70 15.89
N PHE A 498 -5.89 3.49 16.46
CA PHE A 498 -5.97 3.98 17.84
C PHE A 498 -6.59 5.38 17.95
N GLY A 499 -7.05 5.95 16.85
CA GLY A 499 -7.53 7.33 16.71
C GLY A 499 -6.54 8.19 15.93
N ALA A 500 -6.97 9.38 15.52
CA ALA A 500 -6.10 10.27 14.79
C ALA A 500 -5.03 10.89 15.70
N ILE A 501 -3.81 10.99 15.15
CA ILE A 501 -2.64 11.51 15.84
C ILE A 501 -2.04 12.68 15.04
N SER A 502 -1.54 13.67 15.76
CA SER A 502 -0.75 14.76 15.18
C SER A 502 0.53 14.94 15.98
N TRP A 503 1.64 15.22 15.30
CA TRP A 503 2.89 15.47 16.00
C TRP A 503 3.79 16.46 15.28
N THR A 504 4.71 17.04 16.05
CA THR A 504 5.79 17.87 15.54
C THR A 504 7.10 17.43 16.21
N THR A 505 8.12 17.19 15.41
CA THR A 505 9.50 17.00 15.88
C THR A 505 10.36 18.12 15.32
N ARG A 506 11.07 18.83 16.18
CA ARG A 506 11.99 19.89 15.78
C ARG A 506 13.30 19.81 16.54
N ALA A 507 14.40 20.02 15.85
CA ALA A 507 15.69 20.13 16.48
C ALA A 507 15.76 21.41 17.32
N THR A 508 16.18 21.27 18.58
CA THR A 508 16.46 22.41 19.46
C THR A 508 17.96 22.73 19.41
N ARG A 509 18.33 23.99 19.27
CA ARG A 509 19.74 24.38 19.35
C ARG A 509 20.25 24.16 20.78
N ALA A 510 21.15 23.23 20.97
CA ALA A 510 22.06 23.31 22.08
C ALA A 510 23.05 24.47 21.77
N GLY A 511 23.40 25.25 22.80
CA GLY A 511 24.16 26.52 22.69
C GLY A 511 25.39 26.50 21.79
N PRO A 512 26.16 27.57 21.71
CA PRO A 512 27.24 27.76 20.76
C PRO A 512 28.38 26.77 20.99
N ALA A 513 28.25 25.59 20.38
CA ALA A 513 29.31 24.57 20.35
C ALA A 513 30.11 24.72 19.04
N PRO A 514 31.41 24.47 19.05
CA PRO A 514 32.25 24.52 17.84
C PRO A 514 31.88 23.46 16.78
N ASN A 515 31.07 22.49 17.16
CA ASN A 515 30.49 21.51 16.22
C ASN A 515 28.97 21.71 16.21
N PRO A 516 28.35 22.13 15.09
CA PRO A 516 26.93 22.42 14.99
C PRO A 516 26.02 21.22 15.27
N HIS A 517 26.55 20.01 15.29
CA HIS A 517 25.82 18.77 15.55
C HIS A 517 26.03 18.23 16.99
N ARG A 518 27.00 18.75 17.75
CA ARG A 518 27.23 18.34 19.13
C ARG A 518 26.28 19.08 20.08
N GLY A 519 25.38 18.30 20.70
CA GLY A 519 24.42 18.83 21.66
C GLY A 519 23.09 19.27 21.01
N THR A 520 22.76 18.77 19.84
CA THR A 520 21.42 18.92 19.29
C THR A 520 20.46 18.07 20.13
N GLY A 521 19.43 18.72 20.68
CA GLY A 521 18.28 18.05 21.26
C GLY A 521 17.10 18.15 20.31
N TRP A 522 16.05 17.39 20.61
CA TRP A 522 14.79 17.43 19.86
C TRP A 522 13.63 17.63 20.81
N LEU A 523 12.73 18.51 20.41
CA LEU A 523 11.43 18.66 21.05
C LEU A 523 10.40 17.93 20.21
N VAL A 524 9.70 16.98 20.84
CA VAL A 524 8.61 16.24 20.23
C VAL A 524 7.32 16.59 20.96
N GLU A 525 6.33 17.04 20.21
CA GLU A 525 4.99 17.33 20.69
C GLU A 525 4.01 16.42 19.95
N VAL A 526 3.22 15.66 20.71
CA VAL A 526 2.25 14.72 20.16
C VAL A 526 0.87 15.02 20.71
N SER A 527 -0.17 14.97 19.89
CA SER A 527 -1.57 15.10 20.30
C SER A 527 -2.43 14.00 19.71
N PHE A 528 -3.43 13.59 20.48
CA PHE A 528 -4.36 12.50 20.17
C PHE A 528 -5.79 13.02 20.20
N THR A 529 -6.64 12.50 19.34
CA THR A 529 -8.08 12.82 19.34
C THR A 529 -8.85 12.17 20.48
N LYS A 530 -8.29 11.13 21.10
CA LYS A 530 -8.82 10.41 22.27
C LYS A 530 -7.65 9.85 23.09
N PRO A 531 -7.87 9.38 24.32
CA PRO A 531 -6.85 8.66 25.09
C PRO A 531 -6.24 7.54 24.24
N PHE A 532 -4.90 7.47 24.25
CA PHE A 532 -4.16 6.58 23.36
C PHE A 532 -3.87 5.24 24.04
N GLU A 533 -4.40 4.15 23.47
CA GLU A 533 -4.41 2.81 24.08
C GLU A 533 -3.32 1.89 23.52
N ALA A 534 -2.24 2.46 22.99
CA ALA A 534 -1.11 1.71 22.44
C ALA A 534 0.21 2.25 22.94
N ASP A 535 1.25 1.47 22.84
CA ASP A 535 2.61 1.97 23.03
C ASP A 535 3.00 2.85 21.84
N LEU A 536 3.64 3.97 22.13
CA LEU A 536 4.11 4.92 21.14
C LEU A 536 5.63 4.90 21.09
N VAL A 537 6.18 4.51 19.95
CA VAL A 537 7.62 4.46 19.69
C VAL A 537 7.99 5.63 18.81
N ILE A 538 8.80 6.55 19.31
CA ILE A 538 9.22 7.77 18.60
C ILE A 538 10.68 7.61 18.20
N HIS A 539 10.91 7.42 16.90
CA HIS A 539 12.25 7.28 16.34
C HIS A 539 12.87 8.66 16.07
N ILE A 540 14.12 8.81 16.48
CA ILE A 540 14.93 9.99 16.21
C ILE A 540 16.29 9.53 15.73
N HIS A 541 16.66 9.91 14.52
CA HIS A 541 17.92 9.50 13.89
C HIS A 541 18.91 10.66 13.86
N PRO A 542 19.78 10.80 14.88
CA PRO A 542 20.72 11.92 14.96
C PRO A 542 21.60 12.03 13.71
N PRO A 543 21.79 13.23 13.13
CA PRO A 543 22.62 13.43 11.95
C PRO A 543 24.08 12.99 12.14
N ASP A 544 24.62 13.17 13.36
CA ASP A 544 25.97 12.78 13.74
C ASP A 544 26.15 11.29 14.06
N ARG A 545 25.05 10.51 13.96
CA ARG A 545 25.01 9.07 14.24
C ARG A 545 25.34 8.69 15.70
N GLN A 546 25.31 9.66 16.61
CA GLN A 546 25.46 9.35 18.03
C GLN A 546 24.16 8.77 18.59
N PRO A 547 24.22 7.86 19.56
CA PRO A 547 23.02 7.39 20.24
C PRO A 547 22.37 8.51 21.03
N LEU A 548 21.06 8.43 21.22
CA LEU A 548 20.31 9.29 22.13
C LEU A 548 20.81 9.10 23.55
N ARG A 549 20.86 10.18 24.35
CA ARG A 549 21.50 10.19 25.68
C ARG A 549 20.52 10.43 26.82
N SER A 550 19.42 11.12 26.55
CA SER A 550 18.42 11.44 27.56
C SER A 550 17.04 11.64 26.95
N THR A 551 16.03 11.41 27.75
CA THR A 551 14.64 11.76 27.46
C THR A 551 13.99 12.31 28.71
N SER A 552 13.08 13.26 28.56
CA SER A 552 12.30 13.79 29.69
C SER A 552 11.12 12.90 30.05
N LEU A 553 10.72 11.98 29.17
CA LEU A 553 9.59 11.07 29.36
C LEU A 553 9.83 9.75 28.62
N GLY A 554 9.38 8.65 29.21
CA GLY A 554 9.41 7.32 28.59
C GLY A 554 10.74 6.59 28.75
N GLU A 555 10.86 5.45 28.09
CA GLU A 555 12.05 4.60 28.09
C GLU A 555 12.94 4.97 26.90
N LEU A 556 14.22 5.22 27.18
CA LEU A 556 15.20 5.63 26.18
C LEU A 556 15.92 4.43 25.58
N HIS A 557 15.98 4.39 24.26
CA HIS A 557 16.80 3.50 23.45
C HIS A 557 17.80 4.30 22.59
N PRO A 558 18.78 3.66 21.96
CA PRO A 558 19.83 4.38 21.21
C PRO A 558 19.33 5.27 20.07
N ASP A 559 18.17 4.97 19.47
CA ASP A 559 17.60 5.64 18.31
C ASP A 559 16.10 5.92 18.42
N HIS A 560 15.48 5.61 19.58
CA HIS A 560 14.06 5.85 19.81
C HIS A 560 13.71 5.98 21.30
N VAL A 561 12.51 6.49 21.54
CA VAL A 561 11.90 6.58 22.87
C VAL A 561 10.57 5.82 22.85
N VAL A 562 10.33 5.00 23.87
CA VAL A 562 9.08 4.26 24.04
C VAL A 562 8.25 4.93 25.13
N LEU A 563 7.04 5.35 24.76
CA LEU A 563 6.00 5.81 25.69
C LEU A 563 4.97 4.70 25.80
N SER A 564 4.98 3.93 26.87
CA SER A 564 3.99 2.89 27.08
C SER A 564 2.58 3.47 27.24
N ALA A 565 1.55 2.71 26.89
CA ALA A 565 0.16 3.09 27.09
C ALA A 565 -0.12 3.54 28.55
N SER A 566 0.55 2.92 29.53
CA SER A 566 0.46 3.30 30.94
C SER A 566 1.07 4.66 31.26
N VAL A 567 2.14 5.06 30.57
CA VAL A 567 2.77 6.41 30.68
C VAL A 567 1.87 7.45 30.01
N LEU A 568 1.28 7.14 28.88
CA LEU A 568 0.36 8.02 28.19
C LEU A 568 -0.95 8.22 28.97
N GLY A 569 -1.48 7.17 29.58
CA GLY A 569 -2.70 7.23 30.38
C GLY A 569 -3.87 7.88 29.64
N ASN A 570 -4.55 8.84 30.30
CA ASN A 570 -5.65 9.60 29.71
C ASN A 570 -5.21 10.91 29.03
N GLN A 571 -3.90 11.09 28.78
CA GLN A 571 -3.40 12.31 28.17
C GLN A 571 -3.76 12.33 26.68
N THR A 572 -4.26 13.48 26.24
CA THR A 572 -4.50 13.78 24.82
C THR A 572 -3.37 14.62 24.21
N ARG A 573 -2.38 15.00 25.00
CA ARG A 573 -1.19 15.73 24.56
C ARG A 573 0.01 15.34 25.40
N VAL A 574 1.12 15.10 24.72
CA VAL A 574 2.41 14.75 25.33
C VAL A 574 3.50 15.63 24.71
N GLN A 575 4.42 16.08 25.52
CA GLN A 575 5.62 16.79 25.09
C GLN A 575 6.83 16.12 25.73
N LEU A 576 7.85 15.85 24.94
CA LEU A 576 9.11 15.32 25.45
C LEU A 576 10.32 16.00 24.80
N GLU A 577 11.36 16.12 25.57
CA GLU A 577 12.68 16.56 25.12
C GLU A 577 13.59 15.34 25.05
N VAL A 578 14.33 15.21 23.95
CA VAL A 578 15.29 14.12 23.70
C VAL A 578 16.62 14.73 23.32
N ALA A 579 17.72 14.17 23.82
CA ALA A 579 19.07 14.65 23.52
C ALA A 579 20.06 13.50 23.26
#